data_991454efdf11320b0d72a6e1f11cf871
#
_entry.id   991454efdf11320b0d72a6e1f11cf871
#
_cell.length_a   1.000
_cell.length_b   1.000
_cell.length_c   1.000
_cell.angle_alpha   90.00
_cell.angle_beta   90.00
_cell.angle_gamma   90.00
#
_symmetry.space_group_name_H-M   'P 1'
#
loop_
_entity.id
_entity.type
_entity.pdbx_description
1 polymer ?
#
loop_
_entity_poly.entity_id
_entity_poly.type
_entity_poly.pdbx_seq_one_letter_code
_entity_poly.pdbx_strand_id
1 'polypeptide(L)'
;SVPLVQMHEIGHNLGHSHSGKGGVTYADPTCNMGNKGSWTDGGTNFCFNAAKTWANKWYESYHVMIDPTSNTHDGTLVGINAVKDGTIAETGQDVVLKIASSGETDLYVMFNRQAGANNEVPQYGDQVVITEQYRETGG
;
A
#
# COMPACT_ATOMS: atom_id res chain seq x y z
N SER A 1 12.04 -13.42 17.53
CA SER A 1 11.37 -13.21 16.24
C SER A 1 11.07 -11.73 16.10
N VAL A 2 11.52 -11.15 15.01
CA VAL A 2 11.38 -9.71 14.74
C VAL A 2 9.98 -9.46 14.21
N PRO A 3 9.20 -8.50 14.74
CA PRO A 3 7.83 -8.23 14.29
C PRO A 3 7.69 -8.02 12.78
N LEU A 4 8.66 -7.38 12.14
CA LEU A 4 8.71 -7.18 10.70
C LEU A 4 8.69 -8.51 9.92
N VAL A 5 9.49 -9.49 10.34
CA VAL A 5 9.52 -10.81 9.72
C VAL A 5 8.17 -11.51 9.87
N GLN A 6 7.57 -11.42 11.05
CA GLN A 6 6.25 -12.01 11.30
C GLN A 6 5.19 -11.39 10.39
N MET A 7 5.19 -10.07 10.25
CA MET A 7 4.27 -9.36 9.34
C MET A 7 4.51 -9.73 7.88
N HIS A 8 5.76 -9.94 7.48
CA HIS A 8 6.13 -10.42 6.15
C HIS A 8 5.54 -11.81 5.89
N GLU A 9 5.75 -12.76 6.82
CA GLU A 9 5.22 -14.12 6.68
C GLU A 9 3.68 -14.16 6.73
N ILE A 10 3.06 -13.29 7.54
CA ILE A 10 1.61 -13.10 7.51
C ILE A 10 1.15 -12.59 6.13
N GLY A 11 1.92 -11.70 5.51
CA GLY A 11 1.65 -11.24 4.15
C GLY A 11 1.60 -12.39 3.15
N HIS A 12 2.48 -13.38 3.25
CA HIS A 12 2.41 -14.59 2.42
C HIS A 12 1.15 -15.43 2.70
N ASN A 13 0.74 -15.54 3.97
CA ASN A 13 -0.51 -16.22 4.34
C ASN A 13 -1.76 -15.49 3.79
N LEU A 14 -1.68 -14.19 3.56
CA LEU A 14 -2.70 -13.39 2.90
C LEU A 14 -2.64 -13.48 1.36
N GLY A 15 -1.76 -14.30 0.81
CA GLY A 15 -1.61 -14.50 -0.62
C GLY A 15 -0.69 -13.50 -1.32
N HIS A 16 0.05 -12.68 -0.57
CA HIS A 16 0.93 -11.69 -1.18
C HIS A 16 2.28 -12.28 -1.59
N SER A 17 2.68 -11.99 -2.81
CA SER A 17 4.07 -12.14 -3.27
C SER A 17 4.93 -10.96 -2.81
N HIS A 18 6.25 -11.09 -2.98
CA HIS A 18 7.19 -10.02 -2.68
C HIS A 18 6.93 -8.75 -3.49
N SER A 19 7.32 -7.60 -2.95
CA SER A 19 7.26 -6.30 -3.62
C SER A 19 8.63 -5.90 -4.12
N GLY A 20 8.72 -5.67 -5.43
CA GLY A 20 9.95 -5.27 -6.10
C GLY A 20 9.94 -3.82 -6.57
N LYS A 21 11.10 -3.37 -7.04
CA LYS A 21 11.28 -2.09 -7.71
C LYS A 21 12.30 -2.24 -8.83
N GLY A 22 11.95 -1.78 -10.04
CA GLY A 22 12.87 -1.84 -11.18
C GLY A 22 13.31 -3.27 -11.55
N GLY A 23 12.44 -4.26 -11.41
CA GLY A 23 12.76 -5.66 -11.70
C GLY A 23 13.53 -6.39 -10.60
N VAL A 24 13.84 -5.74 -9.49
CA VAL A 24 14.55 -6.34 -8.36
C VAL A 24 13.54 -6.76 -7.29
N THR A 25 13.45 -8.05 -7.05
CA THR A 25 12.63 -8.61 -5.97
C THR A 25 13.09 -8.07 -4.61
N TYR A 26 12.17 -7.78 -3.71
CA TYR A 26 12.40 -7.17 -2.39
C TYR A 26 12.93 -5.73 -2.43
N ALA A 27 12.92 -5.04 -3.56
CA ALA A 27 13.47 -3.70 -3.65
C ALA A 27 12.46 -2.56 -3.37
N ASP A 28 11.20 -2.87 -3.06
CA ASP A 28 10.22 -1.88 -2.66
C ASP A 28 10.43 -1.46 -1.19
N PRO A 29 10.93 -0.24 -0.92
CA PRO A 29 11.21 0.22 0.43
C PRO A 29 9.96 0.74 1.15
N THR A 30 8.80 0.73 0.51
CA THR A 30 7.55 1.24 1.05
C THR A 30 6.58 0.15 1.48
N CYS A 31 6.99 -1.11 1.33
CA CYS A 31 6.13 -2.26 1.57
C CYS A 31 6.82 -3.32 2.44
N ASN A 32 6.12 -3.81 3.43
CA ASN A 32 6.59 -4.90 4.27
C ASN A 32 6.96 -6.17 3.48
N MET A 33 6.34 -6.41 2.31
CA MET A 33 6.69 -7.52 1.41
C MET A 33 7.91 -7.25 0.54
N GLY A 34 8.48 -6.05 0.59
CA GLY A 34 9.61 -5.65 -0.27
C GLY A 34 10.91 -5.53 0.47
N ASN A 35 10.93 -4.71 1.49
CA ASN A 35 12.17 -4.23 2.05
C ASN A 35 12.98 -5.31 2.77
N LYS A 36 14.26 -5.36 2.39
CA LYS A 36 15.33 -5.96 3.18
C LYS A 36 15.92 -4.98 4.20
N GLY A 37 15.11 -4.10 4.78
CA GLY A 37 15.60 -3.29 5.90
C GLY A 37 16.24 -4.21 6.93
N SER A 38 17.13 -3.71 7.73
CA SER A 38 17.89 -4.51 8.70
C SER A 38 16.93 -5.37 9.54
N TRP A 39 16.76 -6.61 9.15
CA TRP A 39 16.00 -7.63 9.86
C TRP A 39 16.60 -7.91 11.25
N THR A 40 17.71 -7.26 11.54
CA THR A 40 18.52 -7.43 12.75
C THR A 40 18.21 -6.42 13.85
N ASP A 41 17.59 -5.28 13.55
CA ASP A 41 17.52 -4.16 14.48
C ASP A 41 16.13 -3.92 15.10
N GLY A 42 15.42 -4.98 15.40
CA GLY A 42 14.29 -4.90 16.35
C GLY A 42 12.98 -4.34 15.80
N GLY A 43 12.84 -4.21 14.51
CA GLY A 43 11.54 -3.99 13.90
C GLY A 43 11.27 -2.56 13.46
N THR A 44 11.27 -2.39 12.19
CA THR A 44 10.68 -1.23 11.54
C THR A 44 9.18 -1.44 11.38
N ASN A 45 8.39 -0.52 11.92
CA ASN A 45 6.95 -0.51 11.70
C ASN A 45 6.66 0.19 10.40
N PHE A 46 6.30 -0.56 9.36
CA PHE A 46 5.78 0.00 8.13
C PHE A 46 4.78 -0.95 7.48
N CYS A 47 3.93 -0.40 6.64
CA CYS A 47 2.73 -1.03 6.16
C CYS A 47 2.94 -1.82 4.87
N PHE A 48 1.89 -2.44 4.36
CA PHE A 48 1.82 -2.92 2.99
C PHE A 48 1.60 -1.75 2.02
N ASN A 49 2.04 -1.89 0.79
CA ASN A 49 1.82 -0.88 -0.26
C ASN A 49 0.34 -0.81 -0.70
N ALA A 50 0.05 0.17 -1.55
CA ALA A 50 -1.31 0.45 -2.01
C ALA A 50 -2.01 -0.76 -2.65
N ALA A 51 -1.31 -1.52 -3.51
CA ALA A 51 -1.89 -2.68 -4.19
C ALA A 51 -2.29 -3.78 -3.21
N LYS A 52 -1.45 -4.07 -2.22
CA LYS A 52 -1.72 -5.08 -1.20
C LYS A 52 -2.79 -4.64 -0.21
N THR A 53 -2.80 -3.37 0.16
CA THR A 53 -3.86 -2.78 0.99
C THR A 53 -5.21 -2.88 0.29
N TRP A 54 -5.25 -2.61 -1.00
CA TRP A 54 -6.44 -2.80 -1.84
C TRP A 54 -6.89 -4.26 -1.89
N ALA A 55 -5.98 -5.20 -2.18
CA ALA A 55 -6.28 -6.63 -2.29
C ALA A 55 -6.84 -7.21 -0.98
N ASN A 56 -6.34 -6.75 0.16
CA ASN A 56 -6.85 -7.15 1.47
C ASN A 56 -8.18 -6.49 1.84
N LYS A 57 -8.69 -5.56 1.05
CA LYS A 57 -9.87 -4.74 1.36
C LYS A 57 -9.75 -3.95 2.67
N TRP A 58 -8.53 -3.70 3.11
CA TRP A 58 -8.32 -2.87 4.30
C TRP A 58 -8.64 -1.42 3.96
N TYR A 59 -9.49 -0.81 4.78
CA TYR A 59 -9.99 0.55 4.55
C TYR A 59 -10.87 0.67 3.30
N GLU A 60 -11.60 -0.39 2.92
CA GLU A 60 -12.38 -0.47 1.67
C GLU A 60 -13.38 0.68 1.51
N SER A 61 -13.94 1.20 2.60
CA SER A 61 -14.83 2.37 2.57
C SER A 61 -14.15 3.66 2.09
N TYR A 62 -12.82 3.67 2.01
CA TYR A 62 -11.99 4.79 1.58
C TYR A 62 -11.15 4.42 0.36
N HIS A 63 -11.60 3.43 -0.39
CA HIS A 63 -11.04 3.05 -1.68
C HIS A 63 -11.81 3.74 -2.80
N VAL A 64 -11.10 4.23 -3.78
CA VAL A 64 -11.70 4.80 -4.99
C VAL A 64 -11.10 4.16 -6.22
N MET A 65 -11.97 3.69 -7.12
CA MET A 65 -11.55 3.21 -8.44
C MET A 65 -11.78 4.29 -9.49
N ILE A 66 -10.75 4.62 -10.23
CA ILE A 66 -10.74 5.60 -11.30
C ILE A 66 -10.54 4.86 -12.64
N ASP A 67 -11.47 5.04 -13.54
CA ASP A 67 -11.31 4.72 -14.93
C ASP A 67 -11.06 6.02 -15.70
N PRO A 68 -9.85 6.26 -16.21
CA PRO A 68 -9.51 7.52 -16.85
C PRO A 68 -10.33 7.82 -18.11
N THR A 69 -11.03 6.82 -18.65
CA THR A 69 -11.87 6.98 -19.85
C THR A 69 -13.31 7.37 -19.53
N SER A 70 -13.76 7.14 -18.31
CA SER A 70 -15.18 7.26 -17.94
C SER A 70 -15.47 8.14 -16.75
N ASN A 71 -14.53 8.35 -15.84
CA ASN A 71 -14.75 9.16 -14.65
C ASN A 71 -13.52 10.00 -14.26
N THR A 72 -13.79 11.05 -13.50
CA THR A 72 -12.81 11.84 -12.78
C THR A 72 -13.09 11.74 -11.29
N HIS A 73 -12.07 11.97 -10.48
CA HIS A 73 -12.18 11.99 -9.03
C HIS A 73 -11.49 13.23 -8.48
N ASP A 74 -12.15 13.87 -7.51
CA ASP A 74 -11.60 14.97 -6.74
C ASP A 74 -11.74 14.62 -5.25
N GLY A 75 -10.63 14.56 -4.55
CA GLY A 75 -10.58 14.17 -3.14
C GLY A 75 -9.20 14.42 -2.53
N THR A 76 -9.09 14.16 -1.24
CA THR A 76 -7.83 14.31 -0.51
C THR A 76 -7.27 12.94 -0.14
N LEU A 77 -6.10 12.61 -0.66
CA LEU A 77 -5.41 11.38 -0.32
C LEU A 77 -4.74 11.51 1.05
N VAL A 78 -5.11 10.64 1.98
CA VAL A 78 -4.58 10.63 3.35
C VAL A 78 -3.87 9.30 3.66
N GLY A 79 -2.96 9.35 4.63
CA GLY A 79 -2.29 8.13 5.08
C GLY A 79 -3.22 7.22 5.90
N ILE A 80 -2.92 5.93 5.93
CA ILE A 80 -3.68 4.92 6.70
C ILE A 80 -3.84 5.27 8.19
N ASN A 81 -2.92 6.03 8.74
CA ASN A 81 -2.96 6.50 10.13
C ASN A 81 -4.06 7.54 10.40
N ALA A 82 -4.70 8.08 9.37
CA ALA A 82 -5.88 8.93 9.50
C ALA A 82 -7.14 8.12 9.83
N VAL A 83 -7.15 6.83 9.53
CA VAL A 83 -8.27 5.94 9.87
C VAL A 83 -8.17 5.53 11.33
N LYS A 84 -9.14 5.95 12.13
CA LYS A 84 -9.25 5.59 13.55
C LYS A 84 -10.57 4.87 13.77
N ASP A 85 -10.51 3.70 14.40
CA ASP A 85 -11.70 2.88 14.65
C ASP A 85 -12.55 2.62 13.39
N GLY A 86 -11.88 2.46 12.24
CA GLY A 86 -12.53 2.22 10.95
C GLY A 86 -13.11 3.48 10.29
N THR A 87 -12.91 4.66 10.86
CA THR A 87 -13.46 5.92 10.33
C THR A 87 -12.38 6.98 10.10
N ILE A 88 -12.67 7.89 9.16
CA ILE A 88 -11.90 9.12 8.94
C ILE A 88 -12.78 10.29 9.36
N ALA A 89 -12.18 11.28 10.05
CA ALA A 89 -12.92 12.38 10.64
C ALA A 89 -13.53 13.35 9.61
N GLU A 90 -12.91 13.45 8.43
CA GLU A 90 -13.33 14.40 7.39
C GLU A 90 -13.87 13.66 6.17
N THR A 91 -14.91 14.21 5.55
CA THR A 91 -15.47 13.69 4.29
C THR A 91 -14.56 14.01 3.10
N GLY A 92 -14.65 13.22 2.03
CA GLY A 92 -13.85 13.42 0.82
C GLY A 92 -12.38 13.07 0.98
N GLN A 93 -12.04 12.27 1.99
CA GLN A 93 -10.69 11.74 2.19
C GLN A 93 -10.63 10.27 1.75
N ASP A 94 -9.61 9.94 0.99
CA ASP A 94 -9.35 8.61 0.43
C ASP A 94 -8.04 8.05 0.95
N VAL A 95 -7.95 6.73 1.09
CA VAL A 95 -6.73 6.04 1.52
C VAL A 95 -6.01 5.40 0.35
N VAL A 96 -6.73 4.74 -0.54
CA VAL A 96 -6.15 4.10 -1.72
C VAL A 96 -6.97 4.45 -2.95
N LEU A 97 -6.29 4.91 -3.99
CA LEU A 97 -6.86 5.04 -5.33
C LEU A 97 -6.35 3.89 -6.19
N LYS A 98 -7.25 3.27 -6.93
CA LYS A 98 -6.91 2.34 -8.01
C LYS A 98 -7.24 3.01 -9.34
N ILE A 99 -6.25 3.13 -10.21
CA ILE A 99 -6.41 3.67 -11.57
C ILE A 99 -6.37 2.52 -12.54
N ALA A 100 -7.51 2.26 -13.19
CA ALA A 100 -7.60 1.24 -14.22
C ALA A 100 -6.76 1.65 -15.43
N SER A 101 -5.95 0.75 -15.95
CA SER A 101 -5.21 0.98 -17.17
C SER A 101 -5.77 0.14 -18.33
N SER A 102 -5.40 0.47 -19.55
CA SER A 102 -5.74 -0.34 -20.73
C SER A 102 -4.85 -1.57 -20.90
N GLY A 103 -3.76 -1.66 -20.13
CA GLY A 103 -2.79 -2.75 -20.18
C GLY A 103 -3.12 -3.92 -19.23
N GLU A 104 -2.14 -4.75 -18.95
CA GLU A 104 -2.26 -5.91 -18.06
C GLU A 104 -2.12 -5.56 -16.58
N THR A 105 -1.70 -4.35 -16.27
CA THR A 105 -1.47 -3.86 -14.91
C THR A 105 -2.42 -2.71 -14.58
N ASP A 106 -2.73 -2.54 -13.30
CA ASP A 106 -3.39 -1.35 -12.77
C ASP A 106 -2.42 -0.60 -11.85
N LEU A 107 -2.64 0.70 -11.71
CA LEU A 107 -1.87 1.54 -10.80
C LEU A 107 -2.64 1.75 -9.50
N TYR A 108 -1.93 1.69 -8.39
CA TYR A 108 -2.47 1.91 -7.06
C TYR A 108 -1.70 3.05 -6.40
N VAL A 109 -2.41 4.01 -5.84
CA VAL A 109 -1.84 5.24 -5.29
C VAL A 109 -2.19 5.35 -3.82
N MET A 110 -1.21 5.65 -2.99
CA MET A 110 -1.39 5.85 -1.56
C MET A 110 -0.46 6.95 -1.05
N PHE A 111 -0.90 7.74 -0.08
CA PHE A 111 -0.03 8.65 0.63
C PHE A 111 0.74 7.90 1.74
N ASN A 112 2.04 7.78 1.56
CA ASN A 112 2.93 7.05 2.45
C ASN A 112 3.28 7.88 3.70
N ARG A 113 2.28 8.24 4.49
CA ARG A 113 2.45 9.06 5.69
C ARG A 113 3.41 8.41 6.67
N GLN A 114 4.50 9.08 7.01
CA GLN A 114 5.48 8.60 7.98
C GLN A 114 5.03 8.89 9.41
N ALA A 115 4.01 8.19 9.87
CA ALA A 115 3.47 8.32 11.21
C ALA A 115 2.72 7.04 11.65
N GLY A 116 2.49 6.86 12.94
CA GLY A 116 1.75 5.73 13.48
C GLY A 116 2.40 4.39 13.11
N ALA A 117 1.62 3.45 12.58
CA ALA A 117 2.10 2.13 12.17
C ALA A 117 3.11 2.17 10.99
N ASN A 118 3.28 3.32 10.35
CA ASN A 118 4.19 3.52 9.23
C ASN A 118 5.34 4.49 9.55
N ASN A 119 5.58 4.77 10.84
CA ASN A 119 6.54 5.80 11.26
C ASN A 119 8.00 5.49 10.92
N GLU A 120 8.31 4.22 10.70
CA GLU A 120 9.66 3.74 10.42
C GLU A 120 9.86 3.33 8.95
N VAL A 121 8.95 3.74 8.06
CA VAL A 121 9.14 3.49 6.63
C VAL A 121 10.50 4.04 6.18
N PRO A 122 11.35 3.19 5.57
CA PRO A 122 12.76 3.57 5.37
C PRO A 122 12.96 4.61 4.27
N GLN A 123 12.04 4.72 3.32
CA GLN A 123 12.14 5.66 2.20
C GLN A 123 10.75 6.17 1.80
N TYR A 124 10.72 7.30 1.14
CA TYR A 124 9.52 7.93 0.59
C TYR A 124 8.43 8.22 1.63
N GLY A 125 8.83 8.43 2.89
CA GLY A 125 7.94 8.95 3.92
C GLY A 125 7.36 10.31 3.53
N ASP A 126 6.09 10.54 3.89
CA ASP A 126 5.32 11.74 3.55
C ASP A 126 5.26 12.07 2.04
N GLN A 127 5.28 11.05 1.19
CA GLN A 127 5.16 11.17 -0.25
C GLN A 127 4.00 10.33 -0.79
N VAL A 128 3.47 10.72 -1.93
CA VAL A 128 2.56 9.88 -2.70
C VAL A 128 3.37 8.79 -3.39
N VAL A 129 3.00 7.55 -3.17
CA VAL A 129 3.64 6.38 -3.77
C VAL A 129 2.67 5.70 -4.73
N ILE A 130 3.17 5.36 -5.91
CA ILE A 130 2.42 4.63 -6.94
C ILE A 130 3.00 3.22 -7.04
N THR A 131 2.12 2.24 -6.90
CA THR A 131 2.44 0.82 -7.07
C THR A 131 1.76 0.30 -8.32
N GLU A 132 2.51 -0.36 -9.19
CA GLU A 132 1.97 -1.08 -10.34
C GLU A 132 1.78 -2.55 -9.97
N GLN A 133 0.64 -3.12 -10.33
CA GLN A 133 0.31 -4.51 -10.06
C GLN A 133 -0.39 -5.14 -11.25
N TYR A 134 0.03 -6.33 -11.66
CA TYR A 134 -0.70 -7.12 -12.65
C TYR A 134 -2.12 -7.41 -12.14
N ARG A 135 -3.07 -7.34 -13.07
CA ARG A 135 -4.43 -7.78 -12.77
C ARG A 135 -4.41 -9.27 -12.51
N GLU A 136 -5.05 -9.68 -11.44
CA GLU A 136 -5.35 -11.08 -11.27
C GLU A 136 -6.30 -11.48 -12.39
N THR A 137 -5.82 -12.33 -13.29
CA THR A 137 -6.70 -13.01 -14.24
C THR A 137 -7.57 -13.92 -13.39
N GLY A 138 -8.85 -13.60 -13.30
CA GLY A 138 -9.80 -14.41 -12.56
C GLY A 138 -9.72 -15.87 -13.01
N GLY A 139 -9.36 -16.72 -12.06
CA GLY A 139 -9.44 -18.16 -12.21
C GLY A 139 -10.91 -18.61 -12.15
#